data_39076e6a02a054edde6cd554107c1784
#
_entry.id   39076e6a02a054edde6cd554107c1784
#
_cell.length_a   1.000
_cell.length_b   1.000
_cell.length_c   1.000
_cell.angle_alpha   90.00
_cell.angle_beta   90.00
_cell.angle_gamma   90.00
#
_symmetry.space_group_name_H-M   'P 1'
#
loop_
_entity.id
_entity.type
_entity.pdbx_description
1 polymer ?
#
loop_
_entity_poly.entity_id
_entity_poly.type
_entity_poly.pdbx_seq_one_letter_code
_entity_poly.pdbx_strand_id
1 'polypeptide(L)'
;LGRYGGIFVLNETTQPTTFNPQVPNNVSTSVLLTRLLTPLVAFDPSSQTYEPALARSWEIGEDNKSYTFHLRRGVLWSDGSPFTADDVIFTFDCILTEIEDPESGKLRPKYPSRYYKQYLINGEKLRYTKVDDYTVRFELPTVYAPFIYDIRQPILPKHKLYASFEDGSFTKQWSTQVAIESPGEIVGTGPFTIFSYKPGERLVLTPNPHYWKIDQSGQRLPYLDYFILKFVSESNTAVAHFATGKSDASGIGASDHIWVKAAAETYDFTLHDRGPSSNVNFFWFNQHRGSDEAGKPYLSPHKLRWFTDKRFRQAVHYATNRQGMINALLFGKGEPLTSIIAPAQGKWHDPDLPRYEYDPEKARELLLKSGFYWDAQGKLFDLEGIPVEFTLLLVESASFDTIGVTFVENMKALGLSVKMERCDFATLLRRTDDTFNYDMTMLGWGSPMRPMILPEVKLSS
;
A
#
# COMPACT_ATOMS: atom_id res chain seq x y z
N LEU A 1 -0.49 12.69 31.02
CA LEU A 1 -0.98 13.87 30.30
C LEU A 1 0.19 14.57 29.66
N GLY A 2 0.02 15.01 28.40
CA GLY A 2 1.05 15.75 27.68
C GLY A 2 1.20 17.21 28.20
N ARG A 3 2.29 17.82 27.81
CA ARG A 3 2.55 19.26 28.07
C ARG A 3 2.65 19.97 26.73
N TYR A 4 2.08 21.17 26.65
CA TYR A 4 2.24 22.02 25.47
C TYR A 4 3.67 22.46 25.28
N GLY A 5 4.09 22.52 24.04
CA GLY A 5 5.41 22.97 23.62
C GLY A 5 6.21 21.91 22.89
N GLY A 6 7.32 22.36 22.34
CA GLY A 6 8.31 21.51 21.70
C GLY A 6 8.09 21.30 20.19
N ILE A 7 9.13 20.75 19.60
CA ILE A 7 9.22 20.49 18.16
C ILE A 7 9.43 18.99 17.98
N PHE A 8 8.73 18.39 17.05
CA PHE A 8 8.95 17.00 16.64
C PHE A 8 9.48 16.96 15.21
N VAL A 9 10.63 16.35 15.02
CA VAL A 9 11.34 16.29 13.74
C VAL A 9 11.39 14.87 13.21
N LEU A 10 10.93 14.68 11.97
CA LEU A 10 11.13 13.44 11.20
C LEU A 10 11.97 13.70 9.96
N ASN A 11 12.72 12.69 9.51
CA ASN A 11 13.31 12.69 8.18
C ASN A 11 12.46 11.84 7.24
N GLU A 12 12.26 12.36 6.02
CA GLU A 12 11.58 11.68 4.93
C GLU A 12 12.48 11.65 3.68
N THR A 13 12.51 10.52 2.99
CA THR A 13 13.29 10.38 1.76
C THR A 13 12.52 10.79 0.51
N THR A 14 11.23 11.00 0.62
CA THR A 14 10.37 11.43 -0.49
C THR A 14 9.60 12.69 -0.11
N GLN A 15 9.41 13.57 -1.08
CA GLN A 15 8.65 14.81 -0.91
C GLN A 15 7.19 14.61 -1.34
N PRO A 16 6.26 15.43 -0.81
CA PRO A 16 4.89 15.43 -1.30
C PRO A 16 4.85 15.89 -2.76
N THR A 17 4.06 15.20 -3.56
CA THR A 17 3.81 15.54 -4.97
C THR A 17 2.58 16.44 -5.13
N THR A 18 1.68 16.41 -4.16
CA THR A 18 0.45 17.20 -4.08
C THR A 18 -0.06 17.18 -2.64
N PHE A 19 -0.92 18.12 -2.29
CA PHE A 19 -1.69 18.12 -1.03
C PHE A 19 -3.17 17.81 -1.26
N ASN A 20 -3.57 17.56 -2.52
CA ASN A 20 -4.91 17.11 -2.86
C ASN A 20 -4.99 15.58 -2.73
N PRO A 21 -5.75 15.02 -1.75
CA PRO A 21 -5.78 13.58 -1.48
C PRO A 21 -6.48 12.76 -2.57
N GLN A 22 -7.26 13.40 -3.45
CA GLN A 22 -7.95 12.70 -4.54
C GLN A 22 -7.01 12.41 -5.71
N VAL A 23 -6.04 13.29 -5.94
CA VAL A 23 -5.06 13.09 -7.02
C VAL A 23 -4.12 11.94 -6.65
N PRO A 24 -3.74 11.07 -7.61
CA PRO A 24 -2.74 10.03 -7.39
C PRO A 24 -1.46 10.60 -6.80
N ASN A 25 -0.95 9.99 -5.75
CA ASN A 25 0.23 10.45 -5.00
C ASN A 25 1.02 9.26 -4.44
N ASN A 26 2.22 9.54 -3.90
CA ASN A 26 3.06 8.54 -3.25
C ASN A 26 2.62 8.25 -1.79
N VAL A 27 3.18 7.18 -1.21
CA VAL A 27 2.85 6.74 0.15
C VAL A 27 3.19 7.81 1.20
N SER A 28 4.36 8.46 1.09
CA SER A 28 4.78 9.53 2.03
C SER A 28 3.81 10.70 2.01
N THR A 29 3.34 11.11 0.83
CA THR A 29 2.28 12.11 0.70
C THR A 29 1.00 11.66 1.40
N SER A 30 0.57 10.41 1.20
CA SER A 30 -0.63 9.87 1.85
C SER A 30 -0.52 9.89 3.37
N VAL A 31 0.63 9.51 3.92
CA VAL A 31 0.90 9.55 5.37
C VAL A 31 0.90 10.98 5.90
N LEU A 32 1.49 11.92 5.16
CA LEU A 32 1.47 13.34 5.51
C LEU A 32 0.04 13.88 5.57
N LEU A 33 -0.79 13.57 4.58
CA LEU A 33 -2.16 14.06 4.50
C LEU A 33 -3.02 13.62 5.69
N THR A 34 -2.70 12.52 6.36
CA THR A 34 -3.40 12.12 7.61
C THR A 34 -3.19 13.10 8.77
N ARG A 35 -2.18 13.96 8.70
CA ARG A 35 -1.94 15.02 9.70
C ARG A 35 -2.74 16.27 9.41
N LEU A 36 -3.12 16.48 8.17
CA LEU A 36 -3.87 17.65 7.72
C LEU A 36 -5.38 17.39 7.64
N LEU A 37 -5.77 16.18 7.26
CA LEU A 37 -7.14 15.80 6.92
C LEU A 37 -7.60 14.61 7.74
N THR A 38 -8.89 14.58 8.07
CA THR A 38 -9.49 13.50 8.86
C THR A 38 -10.53 12.75 8.02
N PRO A 39 -10.60 11.41 8.08
CA PRO A 39 -11.67 10.62 7.46
C PRO A 39 -12.92 10.56 8.34
N LEU A 40 -13.98 9.92 7.84
CA LEU A 40 -15.17 9.61 8.65
C LEU A 40 -14.86 8.62 9.78
N VAL A 41 -14.07 7.59 9.45
CA VAL A 41 -13.71 6.48 10.32
C VAL A 41 -12.19 6.32 10.33
N ALA A 42 -11.59 6.20 11.49
CA ALA A 42 -10.17 5.85 11.65
C ALA A 42 -10.01 4.34 11.85
N PHE A 43 -8.80 3.86 11.66
CA PHE A 43 -8.42 2.48 11.98
C PHE A 43 -7.28 2.50 12.99
N ASP A 44 -7.47 1.82 14.10
CA ASP A 44 -6.40 1.58 15.06
C ASP A 44 -5.68 0.26 14.72
N PRO A 45 -4.43 0.33 14.27
CA PRO A 45 -3.67 -0.87 13.93
C PRO A 45 -3.33 -1.74 15.14
N SER A 46 -3.32 -1.17 16.35
CA SER A 46 -2.97 -1.89 17.57
C SER A 46 -4.10 -2.82 18.01
N SER A 47 -5.32 -2.32 18.03
CA SER A 47 -6.52 -3.10 18.36
C SER A 47 -7.13 -3.80 17.14
N GLN A 48 -6.71 -3.43 15.91
CA GLN A 48 -7.32 -3.85 14.64
C GLN A 48 -8.84 -3.54 14.57
N THR A 49 -9.25 -2.42 15.16
CA THR A 49 -10.65 -1.96 15.20
C THR A 49 -10.84 -0.65 14.43
N TYR A 50 -12.09 -0.40 14.10
CA TYR A 50 -12.50 0.88 13.49
C TYR A 50 -13.00 1.81 14.59
N GLU A 51 -12.49 3.03 14.57
CA GLU A 51 -12.80 4.05 15.55
C GLU A 51 -13.55 5.23 14.91
N PRO A 52 -14.48 5.84 15.68
CA PRO A 52 -15.11 7.09 15.28
C PRO A 52 -14.10 8.22 15.07
N ALA A 53 -14.15 8.86 13.87
CA ALA A 53 -13.36 10.04 13.57
C ALA A 53 -14.30 11.24 13.31
N LEU A 54 -14.46 11.76 12.10
CA LEU A 54 -15.47 12.82 11.82
C LEU A 54 -16.90 12.31 11.99
N ALA A 55 -17.16 11.02 11.72
CA ALA A 55 -18.36 10.36 12.20
C ALA A 55 -18.19 10.02 13.69
N ARG A 56 -19.18 10.37 14.53
CA ARG A 56 -19.22 9.96 15.94
C ARG A 56 -19.69 8.51 16.11
N SER A 57 -20.50 8.03 15.17
CA SER A 57 -21.05 6.67 15.11
C SER A 57 -21.55 6.36 13.72
N TRP A 58 -21.82 5.09 13.46
CA TRP A 58 -22.50 4.62 12.26
C TRP A 58 -23.38 3.43 12.56
N GLU A 59 -24.37 3.23 11.71
CA GLU A 59 -25.30 2.11 11.78
C GLU A 59 -25.25 1.35 10.45
N ILE A 60 -25.37 0.03 10.53
CA ILE A 60 -25.46 -0.85 9.37
C ILE A 60 -26.89 -1.34 9.31
N GLY A 61 -27.57 -1.14 8.18
CA GLY A 61 -28.94 -1.60 7.99
C GLY A 61 -29.04 -3.13 8.00
N GLU A 62 -30.24 -3.64 8.27
CA GLU A 62 -30.52 -5.08 8.28
C GLU A 62 -30.21 -5.78 6.95
N ASP A 63 -30.23 -5.04 5.85
CA ASP A 63 -29.86 -5.49 4.52
C ASP A 63 -28.35 -5.67 4.33
N ASN A 64 -27.51 -5.26 5.28
CA ASN A 64 -26.05 -5.19 5.19
C ASN A 64 -25.51 -4.43 3.99
N LYS A 65 -26.33 -3.56 3.37
CA LYS A 65 -25.95 -2.73 2.21
C LYS A 65 -26.05 -1.24 2.52
N SER A 66 -26.89 -0.86 3.47
CA SER A 66 -27.06 0.54 3.86
C SER A 66 -26.23 0.85 5.09
N TYR A 67 -25.55 2.01 5.07
CA TYR A 67 -24.70 2.51 6.15
C TYR A 67 -25.07 3.96 6.43
N THR A 68 -25.47 4.27 7.65
CA THR A 68 -25.80 5.63 8.09
C THR A 68 -24.73 6.14 9.04
N PHE A 69 -24.08 7.24 8.66
CA PHE A 69 -23.03 7.88 9.47
C PHE A 69 -23.56 9.13 10.13
N HIS A 70 -23.45 9.20 11.46
CA HIS A 70 -23.78 10.37 12.26
C HIS A 70 -22.51 11.19 12.51
N LEU A 71 -22.46 12.38 11.98
CA LEU A 71 -21.30 13.26 12.05
C LEU A 71 -21.18 13.95 13.41
N ARG A 72 -19.97 14.34 13.79
CA ARG A 72 -19.73 15.17 14.96
C ARG A 72 -20.24 16.59 14.68
N ARG A 73 -20.94 17.17 15.65
CA ARG A 73 -21.34 18.57 15.61
C ARG A 73 -20.23 19.46 16.17
N GLY A 74 -20.11 20.71 15.64
CA GLY A 74 -19.16 21.69 16.13
C GLY A 74 -17.71 21.45 15.67
N VAL A 75 -17.46 20.52 14.76
CA VAL A 75 -16.15 20.40 14.09
C VAL A 75 -16.01 21.55 13.12
N LEU A 76 -14.82 22.19 13.15
CA LEU A 76 -14.47 23.28 12.24
C LEU A 76 -13.29 22.86 11.37
N TRP A 77 -13.26 23.37 10.15
CA TRP A 77 -12.06 23.41 9.31
C TRP A 77 -11.02 24.33 9.93
N SER A 78 -9.77 24.22 9.51
CA SER A 78 -8.68 25.05 10.05
C SER A 78 -8.81 26.55 9.77
N ASP A 79 -9.67 26.94 8.84
CA ASP A 79 -10.04 28.33 8.56
C ASP A 79 -11.28 28.82 9.35
N GLY A 80 -11.82 27.98 10.24
CA GLY A 80 -12.98 28.28 11.07
C GLY A 80 -14.34 27.96 10.44
N SER A 81 -14.40 27.53 9.19
CA SER A 81 -15.64 27.12 8.52
C SER A 81 -16.22 25.86 9.14
N PRO A 82 -17.57 25.71 9.26
CA PRO A 82 -18.16 24.51 9.84
C PRO A 82 -18.02 23.28 8.92
N PHE A 83 -17.72 22.13 9.50
CA PHE A 83 -17.78 20.84 8.84
C PHE A 83 -19.20 20.29 8.90
N THR A 84 -19.75 19.86 7.75
CA THR A 84 -21.10 19.31 7.62
C THR A 84 -21.16 18.12 6.68
N ALA A 85 -22.35 17.55 6.52
CA ALA A 85 -22.63 16.50 5.55
C ALA A 85 -22.40 16.94 4.10
N ASP A 86 -22.47 18.24 3.81
CA ASP A 86 -22.17 18.77 2.46
C ASP A 86 -20.73 18.50 2.04
N ASP A 87 -19.77 18.54 2.99
CA ASP A 87 -18.36 18.23 2.72
C ASP A 87 -18.16 16.73 2.39
N VAL A 88 -18.93 15.87 3.07
CA VAL A 88 -18.91 14.43 2.80
C VAL A 88 -19.46 14.15 1.41
N ILE A 89 -20.65 14.68 1.08
CA ILE A 89 -21.27 14.53 -0.25
C ILE A 89 -20.31 15.03 -1.33
N PHE A 90 -19.76 16.25 -1.16
CA PHE A 90 -18.81 16.84 -2.10
C PHE A 90 -17.57 15.95 -2.30
N THR A 91 -17.06 15.33 -1.24
CA THR A 91 -15.92 14.41 -1.34
C THR A 91 -16.23 13.24 -2.28
N PHE A 92 -17.42 12.66 -2.15
CA PHE A 92 -17.86 11.56 -3.02
C PHE A 92 -18.20 12.03 -4.43
N ASP A 93 -18.71 13.26 -4.61
CA ASP A 93 -18.87 13.89 -5.94
C ASP A 93 -17.51 14.01 -6.64
N CYS A 94 -16.45 14.42 -5.94
CA CYS A 94 -15.10 14.48 -6.50
C CYS A 94 -14.56 13.12 -6.95
N ILE A 95 -14.99 12.03 -6.31
CA ILE A 95 -14.56 10.67 -6.62
C ILE A 95 -15.40 10.05 -7.76
N LEU A 96 -16.74 10.18 -7.70
CA LEU A 96 -17.66 9.34 -8.43
C LEU A 96 -18.43 10.05 -9.56
N THR A 97 -18.31 11.39 -9.68
CA THR A 97 -18.91 12.10 -10.81
C THR A 97 -18.22 11.67 -12.11
N GLU A 98 -19.02 11.28 -13.08
CA GLU A 98 -18.57 10.89 -14.40
C GLU A 98 -18.99 11.89 -15.46
N ILE A 99 -18.21 11.97 -16.50
CA ILE A 99 -18.46 12.70 -17.73
C ILE A 99 -18.30 11.77 -18.92
N GLU A 100 -18.95 12.08 -20.01
CA GLU A 100 -18.74 11.41 -21.28
C GLU A 100 -17.38 11.80 -21.85
N ASP A 101 -16.58 10.81 -22.22
CA ASP A 101 -15.30 11.02 -22.87
C ASP A 101 -15.53 11.43 -24.32
N PRO A 102 -15.02 12.60 -24.77
CA PRO A 102 -15.30 13.13 -26.10
C PRO A 102 -14.82 12.26 -27.27
N GLU A 103 -13.80 11.43 -27.04
CA GLU A 103 -13.20 10.61 -28.10
C GLU A 103 -13.84 9.23 -28.18
N SER A 104 -14.14 8.62 -27.05
CA SER A 104 -14.67 7.24 -26.99
C SER A 104 -16.18 7.14 -26.76
N GLY A 105 -16.85 8.22 -26.34
CA GLY A 105 -18.25 8.22 -25.94
C GLY A 105 -18.55 7.42 -24.66
N LYS A 106 -17.52 6.93 -23.97
CA LYS A 106 -17.68 6.16 -22.73
C LYS A 106 -17.64 7.07 -21.50
N LEU A 107 -18.35 6.65 -20.45
CA LEU A 107 -18.28 7.34 -19.17
C LEU A 107 -16.90 7.14 -18.54
N ARG A 108 -16.33 8.23 -18.02
CA ARG A 108 -15.11 8.23 -17.23
C ARG A 108 -15.24 9.19 -16.04
N PRO A 109 -14.45 9.01 -14.96
CA PRO A 109 -14.43 9.99 -13.88
C PRO A 109 -14.17 11.41 -14.39
N LYS A 110 -14.89 12.39 -13.85
CA LYS A 110 -14.66 13.83 -14.17
C LYS A 110 -13.20 14.21 -13.85
N TYR A 111 -12.69 13.69 -12.74
CA TYR A 111 -11.31 13.85 -12.33
C TYR A 111 -10.67 12.49 -12.03
N PRO A 112 -9.37 12.29 -12.31
CA PRO A 112 -8.67 11.08 -11.89
C PRO A 112 -8.64 11.02 -10.36
N SER A 113 -9.24 9.96 -9.80
CA SER A 113 -9.22 9.70 -8.36
C SER A 113 -8.66 8.32 -8.08
N ARG A 114 -7.73 8.24 -7.14
CA ARG A 114 -7.19 6.96 -6.65
C ARG A 114 -8.24 6.09 -5.97
N TYR A 115 -9.36 6.67 -5.56
CA TYR A 115 -10.44 5.98 -4.86
C TYR A 115 -11.59 5.53 -5.79
N TYR A 116 -11.61 5.96 -7.05
CA TYR A 116 -12.74 5.69 -7.95
C TYR A 116 -13.04 4.19 -8.05
N LYS A 117 -12.04 3.37 -8.41
CA LYS A 117 -12.21 1.91 -8.55
C LYS A 117 -12.63 1.24 -7.23
N GLN A 118 -12.22 1.76 -6.08
CA GLN A 118 -12.55 1.25 -4.75
C GLN A 118 -14.06 1.30 -4.45
N TYR A 119 -14.76 2.28 -5.04
CA TYR A 119 -16.19 2.47 -4.85
C TYR A 119 -17.06 1.96 -6.02
N LEU A 120 -16.46 1.19 -6.93
CA LEU A 120 -17.15 0.37 -7.92
C LEU A 120 -17.28 -1.05 -7.38
N ILE A 121 -18.39 -1.34 -6.70
CA ILE A 121 -18.66 -2.64 -6.10
C ILE A 121 -19.32 -3.53 -7.16
N ASN A 122 -18.63 -4.58 -7.62
CA ASN A 122 -19.02 -5.39 -8.77
C ASN A 122 -19.26 -4.55 -10.06
N GLY A 123 -18.52 -3.46 -10.23
CA GLY A 123 -18.64 -2.56 -11.39
C GLY A 123 -19.74 -1.51 -11.28
N GLU A 124 -20.53 -1.51 -10.21
CA GLU A 124 -21.57 -0.52 -9.95
C GLU A 124 -21.17 0.47 -8.87
N LYS A 125 -21.51 1.75 -9.06
CA LYS A 125 -21.25 2.80 -8.06
C LYS A 125 -22.18 2.65 -6.87
N LEU A 126 -21.65 2.90 -5.66
CA LEU A 126 -22.47 3.10 -4.48
C LEU A 126 -23.30 4.41 -4.61
N ARG A 127 -24.39 4.49 -3.89
CA ARG A 127 -25.20 5.72 -3.76
C ARG A 127 -24.90 6.37 -2.41
N TYR A 128 -24.99 7.69 -2.35
CA TYR A 128 -24.80 8.46 -1.13
C TYR A 128 -25.78 9.63 -1.10
N THR A 129 -26.35 9.91 0.05
CA THR A 129 -27.34 10.95 0.24
C THR A 129 -27.13 11.70 1.55
N LYS A 130 -27.32 13.00 1.53
CA LYS A 130 -27.41 13.84 2.71
C LYS A 130 -28.81 13.64 3.30
N VAL A 131 -28.89 13.12 4.53
CA VAL A 131 -30.17 13.00 5.26
C VAL A 131 -30.48 14.30 5.99
N ASP A 132 -29.49 14.86 6.68
CA ASP A 132 -29.49 16.19 7.29
C ASP A 132 -28.06 16.74 7.36
N ASP A 133 -27.83 17.91 7.97
CA ASP A 133 -26.52 18.55 8.02
C ASP A 133 -25.44 17.70 8.75
N TYR A 134 -25.84 16.70 9.51
CA TYR A 134 -24.93 15.84 10.31
C TYR A 134 -25.20 14.36 10.13
N THR A 135 -25.94 13.99 9.09
CA THR A 135 -26.23 12.58 8.78
C THR A 135 -26.10 12.30 7.30
N VAL A 136 -25.28 11.31 6.96
CA VAL A 136 -25.07 10.85 5.57
C VAL A 136 -25.36 9.36 5.49
N ARG A 137 -26.09 8.96 4.47
CA ARG A 137 -26.41 7.56 4.18
C ARG A 137 -25.72 7.10 2.90
N PHE A 138 -25.12 5.92 2.96
CA PHE A 138 -24.54 5.21 1.83
C PHE A 138 -25.34 3.94 1.56
N GLU A 139 -25.55 3.63 0.30
CA GLU A 139 -26.23 2.43 -0.17
C GLU A 139 -25.35 1.70 -1.18
N LEU A 140 -25.00 0.47 -0.86
CA LEU A 140 -24.15 -0.37 -1.69
C LEU A 140 -25.00 -1.19 -2.67
N PRO A 141 -24.55 -1.44 -3.90
CA PRO A 141 -25.29 -2.26 -4.86
C PRO A 141 -25.43 -3.72 -4.38
N THR A 142 -24.46 -4.21 -3.63
CA THR A 142 -24.48 -5.53 -3.00
C THR A 142 -23.82 -5.51 -1.63
N VAL A 143 -23.99 -6.59 -0.85
CA VAL A 143 -23.30 -6.75 0.44
C VAL A 143 -21.80 -6.73 0.22
N TYR A 144 -21.13 -5.79 0.89
CA TYR A 144 -19.67 -5.61 0.79
C TYR A 144 -19.09 -5.31 2.18
N ALA A 145 -18.72 -6.35 2.89
CA ALA A 145 -18.22 -6.27 4.26
C ALA A 145 -17.00 -5.32 4.45
N PRO A 146 -16.08 -5.16 3.47
CA PRO A 146 -14.95 -4.24 3.62
C PRO A 146 -15.30 -2.76 3.60
N PHE A 147 -16.55 -2.34 3.37
CA PHE A 147 -16.92 -0.94 3.19
C PHE A 147 -16.47 0.00 4.31
N ILE A 148 -16.59 -0.41 5.58
CA ILE A 148 -16.13 0.41 6.72
C ILE A 148 -14.61 0.64 6.67
N TYR A 149 -13.85 -0.32 6.17
CA TYR A 149 -12.43 -0.14 5.92
C TYR A 149 -12.17 0.84 4.78
N ASP A 150 -12.94 0.75 3.72
CA ASP A 150 -12.73 1.51 2.50
C ASP A 150 -13.15 2.98 2.62
N ILE A 151 -14.10 3.32 3.51
CA ILE A 151 -14.61 4.69 3.71
C ILE A 151 -13.67 5.60 4.51
N ARG A 152 -12.38 5.29 4.52
CA ARG A 152 -11.36 6.04 5.27
C ARG A 152 -10.60 7.08 4.45
N GLN A 153 -11.09 7.46 3.27
CA GLN A 153 -10.51 8.58 2.54
C GLN A 153 -10.70 9.89 3.32
N PRO A 154 -9.75 10.82 3.21
CA PRO A 154 -9.90 12.15 3.78
C PRO A 154 -11.12 12.89 3.22
N ILE A 155 -11.83 13.61 4.08
CA ILE A 155 -12.94 14.45 3.66
C ILE A 155 -12.40 15.79 3.18
N LEU A 156 -13.02 16.36 2.13
CA LEU A 156 -12.64 17.59 1.47
C LEU A 156 -13.57 18.76 1.81
N PRO A 157 -13.04 19.98 1.98
CA PRO A 157 -13.84 21.17 2.26
C PRO A 157 -14.55 21.66 0.99
N LYS A 158 -15.87 21.53 0.96
CA LYS A 158 -16.71 21.99 -0.16
C LYS A 158 -16.52 23.48 -0.41
N HIS A 159 -16.52 24.28 0.65
CA HIS A 159 -16.42 25.75 0.55
C HIS A 159 -15.12 26.25 -0.11
N LYS A 160 -14.04 25.46 -0.06
CA LYS A 160 -12.76 25.80 -0.68
C LYS A 160 -12.60 25.23 -2.10
N LEU A 161 -13.15 24.07 -2.36
CA LEU A 161 -12.81 23.30 -3.57
C LEU A 161 -13.95 23.21 -4.59
N TYR A 162 -15.19 23.60 -4.23
CA TYR A 162 -16.34 23.46 -5.11
C TYR A 162 -16.20 24.25 -6.41
N ALA A 163 -15.75 25.50 -6.34
CA ALA A 163 -15.55 26.32 -7.54
C ALA A 163 -14.60 25.67 -8.55
N SER A 164 -13.49 25.12 -8.05
CA SER A 164 -12.50 24.43 -8.89
C SER A 164 -12.99 23.07 -9.42
N PHE A 165 -13.90 22.44 -8.69
CA PHE A 165 -14.57 21.22 -9.18
C PHE A 165 -15.49 21.53 -10.37
N GLU A 166 -16.17 22.68 -10.36
CA GLU A 166 -17.04 23.11 -11.46
C GLU A 166 -16.24 23.55 -12.69
N ASP A 167 -15.21 24.39 -12.50
CA ASP A 167 -14.44 25.01 -13.59
C ASP A 167 -13.35 24.12 -14.22
N GLY A 168 -13.15 22.91 -13.72
CA GLY A 168 -12.18 21.95 -14.26
C GLY A 168 -10.77 22.06 -13.69
N SER A 169 -10.49 22.97 -12.74
CA SER A 169 -9.16 23.18 -12.16
C SER A 169 -8.88 22.37 -10.89
N PHE A 170 -9.79 21.49 -10.48
CA PHE A 170 -9.74 20.73 -9.21
C PHE A 170 -8.43 19.98 -8.99
N THR A 171 -7.88 19.35 -10.01
CA THR A 171 -6.62 18.58 -9.87
C THR A 171 -5.40 19.46 -9.67
N LYS A 172 -5.50 20.76 -9.97
CA LYS A 172 -4.43 21.73 -9.76
C LYS A 172 -4.49 22.40 -8.38
N GLN A 173 -5.63 22.23 -7.69
CA GLN A 173 -5.80 22.74 -6.33
C GLN A 173 -4.93 21.97 -5.35
N TRP A 174 -4.46 22.68 -4.33
CA TRP A 174 -3.59 22.14 -3.31
C TRP A 174 -2.31 21.49 -3.87
N SER A 175 -1.79 22.08 -4.96
CA SER A 175 -0.49 21.71 -5.50
C SER A 175 0.64 22.08 -4.53
N THR A 176 1.83 21.58 -4.78
CA THR A 176 3.04 21.98 -4.03
C THR A 176 3.32 23.47 -4.13
N GLN A 177 2.97 24.11 -5.26
CA GLN A 177 3.11 25.57 -5.43
C GLN A 177 2.19 26.35 -4.47
N VAL A 178 0.93 25.90 -4.30
CA VAL A 178 0.00 26.51 -3.32
C VAL A 178 0.56 26.38 -1.90
N ALA A 179 1.16 25.23 -1.57
CA ALA A 179 1.77 25.04 -0.25
C ALA A 179 2.98 25.95 0.01
N ILE A 180 3.66 26.41 -1.05
CA ILE A 180 4.78 27.35 -0.97
C ILE A 180 4.27 28.79 -0.81
N GLU A 181 3.36 29.20 -1.68
CA GLU A 181 2.93 30.59 -1.81
C GLU A 181 1.83 30.98 -0.86
N SER A 182 0.89 30.08 -0.60
CA SER A 182 -0.33 30.33 0.16
C SER A 182 -0.75 29.11 0.98
N PRO A 183 0.10 28.63 1.92
CA PRO A 183 -0.16 27.39 2.67
C PRO A 183 -1.50 27.39 3.43
N GLY A 184 -2.02 28.55 3.83
CA GLY A 184 -3.32 28.72 4.47
C GLY A 184 -4.52 28.38 3.58
N GLU A 185 -4.35 28.26 2.26
CA GLU A 185 -5.41 27.79 1.36
C GLU A 185 -5.64 26.27 1.47
N ILE A 186 -4.67 25.53 2.01
CA ILE A 186 -4.79 24.10 2.27
C ILE A 186 -5.39 23.92 3.66
N VAL A 187 -6.71 23.84 3.73
CA VAL A 187 -7.45 23.73 4.99
C VAL A 187 -7.78 22.27 5.31
N GLY A 188 -7.82 21.93 6.59
CA GLY A 188 -8.09 20.57 7.04
C GLY A 188 -8.78 20.48 8.39
N THR A 189 -9.26 19.32 8.72
CA THR A 189 -9.84 18.96 10.03
C THR A 189 -8.87 18.14 10.89
N GLY A 190 -7.65 17.94 10.39
CA GLY A 190 -6.59 17.20 11.09
C GLY A 190 -5.90 18.02 12.19
N PRO A 191 -4.96 17.38 12.93
CA PRO A 191 -4.29 18.01 14.06
C PRO A 191 -3.36 19.17 13.68
N PHE A 192 -2.90 19.25 12.44
CA PHE A 192 -1.95 20.25 11.99
C PHE A 192 -2.42 20.96 10.73
N THR A 193 -1.82 22.14 10.49
CA THR A 193 -1.90 22.93 9.25
C THR A 193 -0.49 23.20 8.72
N ILE A 194 -0.37 23.54 7.44
CA ILE A 194 0.93 23.88 6.84
C ILE A 194 1.32 25.29 7.29
N PHE A 195 2.47 25.41 7.96
CA PHE A 195 3.09 26.69 8.27
C PHE A 195 3.98 27.16 7.12
N SER A 196 4.85 26.29 6.62
CA SER A 196 5.72 26.59 5.47
C SER A 196 6.20 25.34 4.76
N TYR A 197 6.40 25.44 3.46
CA TYR A 197 6.99 24.37 2.65
C TYR A 197 8.17 24.90 1.83
N LYS A 198 9.32 24.28 1.98
CA LYS A 198 10.52 24.52 1.19
C LYS A 198 10.94 23.23 0.50
N PRO A 199 10.67 23.09 -0.81
CA PRO A 199 11.04 21.90 -1.57
C PRO A 199 12.53 21.56 -1.42
N GLY A 200 12.84 20.28 -1.31
CA GLY A 200 14.22 19.80 -1.09
C GLY A 200 14.76 20.00 0.32
N GLU A 201 14.11 20.78 1.17
CA GLU A 201 14.60 21.12 2.51
C GLU A 201 13.67 20.56 3.61
N ARG A 202 12.45 21.10 3.72
CA ARG A 202 11.53 20.78 4.82
C ARG A 202 10.10 21.20 4.58
N LEU A 203 9.19 20.54 5.28
CA LEU A 203 7.81 20.99 5.51
C LEU A 203 7.63 21.21 7.01
N VAL A 204 7.12 22.37 7.39
CA VAL A 204 6.82 22.73 8.78
C VAL A 204 5.31 22.80 8.95
N LEU A 205 4.81 22.06 9.91
CA LEU A 205 3.40 22.05 10.32
C LEU A 205 3.26 22.70 11.70
N THR A 206 2.15 23.40 11.91
CA THR A 206 1.77 24.02 13.18
C THR A 206 0.41 23.49 13.64
N PRO A 207 0.06 23.50 14.93
CA PRO A 207 -1.22 23.06 15.41
C PRO A 207 -2.39 23.71 14.68
N ASN A 208 -3.39 22.90 14.34
CA ASN A 208 -4.67 23.42 13.87
C ASN A 208 -5.42 24.08 15.04
N PRO A 209 -5.69 25.40 15.01
CA PRO A 209 -6.36 26.10 16.11
C PRO A 209 -7.79 25.59 16.36
N HIS A 210 -8.39 24.93 15.39
CA HIS A 210 -9.75 24.40 15.44
C HIS A 210 -9.81 22.88 15.57
N TYR A 211 -8.67 22.20 15.91
CA TYR A 211 -8.68 20.75 16.02
C TYR A 211 -9.67 20.30 17.10
N TRP A 212 -10.52 19.36 16.75
CA TRP A 212 -11.68 18.95 17.54
C TRP A 212 -11.36 17.94 18.65
N LYS A 213 -10.21 17.24 18.59
CA LYS A 213 -9.85 16.27 19.65
C LYS A 213 -9.29 16.96 20.88
N ILE A 214 -9.75 16.49 22.04
CA ILE A 214 -9.24 16.85 23.35
C ILE A 214 -8.71 15.61 24.06
N ASP A 215 -7.83 15.80 25.03
CA ASP A 215 -7.39 14.74 25.94
C ASP A 215 -8.42 14.48 27.05
N GLN A 216 -8.09 13.55 27.95
CA GLN A 216 -8.95 13.18 29.09
C GLN A 216 -9.13 14.33 30.10
N SER A 217 -8.26 15.35 30.11
CA SER A 217 -8.37 16.53 30.96
C SER A 217 -9.05 17.73 30.28
N GLY A 218 -9.53 17.54 29.04
CA GLY A 218 -10.17 18.57 28.25
C GLY A 218 -9.20 19.52 27.52
N GLN A 219 -7.89 19.23 27.52
CA GLN A 219 -6.92 20.01 26.77
C GLN A 219 -6.96 19.66 25.28
N ARG A 220 -6.92 20.67 24.40
CA ARG A 220 -6.93 20.48 22.95
C ARG A 220 -5.61 19.88 22.46
N LEU A 221 -5.69 18.93 21.58
CA LEU A 221 -4.55 18.37 20.89
C LEU A 221 -4.25 19.17 19.59
N PRO A 222 -3.05 19.06 19.02
CA PRO A 222 -1.83 18.42 19.55
C PRO A 222 -1.11 19.31 20.58
N TYR A 223 -0.20 18.71 21.35
CA TYR A 223 0.62 19.47 22.33
C TYR A 223 1.82 20.18 21.72
N LEU A 224 2.31 19.71 20.55
CA LEU A 224 3.50 20.23 19.88
C LEU A 224 3.28 21.64 19.33
N ASP A 225 4.31 22.48 19.40
CA ASP A 225 4.33 23.77 18.71
C ASP A 225 4.56 23.58 17.20
N TYR A 226 5.46 22.65 16.83
CA TYR A 226 5.77 22.34 15.44
C TYR A 226 5.97 20.86 15.22
N PHE A 227 5.55 20.39 14.03
CA PHE A 227 5.92 19.10 13.46
C PHE A 227 6.69 19.37 12.18
N ILE A 228 7.95 18.93 12.11
CA ILE A 228 8.85 19.23 10.99
C ILE A 228 9.21 17.93 10.26
N LEU A 229 8.95 17.92 8.96
CA LEU A 229 9.47 16.90 8.04
C LEU A 229 10.69 17.48 7.32
N LYS A 230 11.87 16.94 7.57
CA LYS A 230 13.11 17.26 6.84
C LYS A 230 13.30 16.27 5.70
N PHE A 231 13.58 16.76 4.51
CA PHE A 231 13.83 15.90 3.36
C PHE A 231 15.31 15.57 3.25
N VAL A 232 15.61 14.27 3.14
CA VAL A 232 16.96 13.74 2.98
C VAL A 232 16.96 12.79 1.78
N SER A 233 18.07 12.71 1.06
CA SER A 233 18.16 11.90 -0.16
C SER A 233 18.22 10.40 0.11
N GLU A 234 18.77 10.01 1.28
CA GLU A 234 19.08 8.62 1.56
C GLU A 234 18.55 8.16 2.93
N SER A 235 18.03 6.92 2.98
CA SER A 235 17.55 6.32 4.24
C SER A 235 18.63 6.24 5.31
N ASN A 236 19.87 5.92 4.93
CA ASN A 236 20.99 5.87 5.86
C ASN A 236 21.26 7.22 6.52
N THR A 237 21.07 8.33 5.78
CA THR A 237 21.16 9.69 6.33
C THR A 237 20.04 9.95 7.34
N ALA A 238 18.81 9.48 7.06
CA ALA A 238 17.69 9.61 7.99
C ALA A 238 17.97 8.88 9.31
N VAL A 239 18.48 7.66 9.23
CA VAL A 239 18.85 6.84 10.40
C VAL A 239 20.01 7.48 11.18
N ALA A 240 21.05 8.00 10.50
CA ALA A 240 22.16 8.70 11.14
C ALA A 240 21.72 10.00 11.84
N HIS A 241 20.79 10.75 11.27
CA HIS A 241 20.19 11.92 11.93
C HIS A 241 19.45 11.53 13.20
N PHE A 242 18.69 10.42 13.18
CA PHE A 242 18.03 9.89 14.37
C PHE A 242 19.05 9.49 15.44
N ALA A 243 20.01 8.65 15.09
CA ALA A 243 21.04 8.15 16.03
C ALA A 243 21.86 9.28 16.69
N THR A 244 21.97 10.45 16.03
CA THR A 244 22.70 11.63 16.54
C THR A 244 21.79 12.73 17.10
N GLY A 245 20.50 12.46 17.33
CA GLY A 245 19.55 13.40 17.94
C GLY A 245 19.13 14.57 17.05
N LYS A 246 19.33 14.48 15.72
CA LYS A 246 18.87 15.51 14.76
C LYS A 246 17.44 15.30 14.28
N SER A 247 16.85 14.16 14.62
CA SER A 247 15.42 13.85 14.47
C SER A 247 14.95 12.97 15.63
N ASP A 248 13.64 13.03 15.91
CA ASP A 248 13.04 12.43 17.11
C ASP A 248 12.56 11.01 16.89
N ALA A 249 12.40 10.58 15.64
CA ALA A 249 12.07 9.21 15.30
C ALA A 249 12.60 8.82 13.92
N SER A 250 12.80 7.52 13.71
CA SER A 250 13.17 6.93 12.43
C SER A 250 12.68 5.48 12.31
N GLY A 251 12.35 5.05 11.12
CA GLY A 251 12.25 3.63 10.80
C GLY A 251 13.64 3.06 10.62
N ILE A 252 13.96 1.95 11.32
CA ILE A 252 15.27 1.31 11.26
C ILE A 252 15.14 0.06 10.39
N GLY A 253 15.87 0.03 9.28
CA GLY A 253 15.99 -1.13 8.40
C GLY A 253 16.81 -2.26 9.02
N ALA A 254 16.69 -3.45 8.47
CA ALA A 254 17.45 -4.61 8.96
C ALA A 254 18.97 -4.41 8.86
N SER A 255 19.45 -3.76 7.79
CA SER A 255 20.86 -3.41 7.58
C SER A 255 21.43 -2.47 8.66
N ASP A 256 20.59 -1.56 9.16
CA ASP A 256 21.01 -0.53 10.10
C ASP A 256 20.88 -0.97 11.55
N HIS A 257 20.10 -2.03 11.82
CA HIS A 257 19.77 -2.46 13.17
C HIS A 257 21.00 -2.72 14.05
N ILE A 258 22.06 -3.32 13.50
CA ILE A 258 23.25 -3.72 14.29
C ILE A 258 23.96 -2.48 14.82
N TRP A 259 24.29 -1.52 13.95
CA TRP A 259 25.02 -0.32 14.36
C TRP A 259 24.14 0.66 15.16
N VAL A 260 22.86 0.76 14.85
CA VAL A 260 21.93 1.59 15.65
C VAL A 260 21.75 1.01 17.04
N LYS A 261 21.69 -0.31 17.19
CA LYS A 261 21.65 -0.95 18.51
C LYS A 261 22.92 -0.65 19.33
N ALA A 262 24.10 -0.67 18.70
CA ALA A 262 25.33 -0.27 19.36
C ALA A 262 25.34 1.23 19.71
N ALA A 263 24.80 2.09 18.84
CA ALA A 263 24.67 3.53 19.10
C ALA A 263 23.73 3.84 20.29
N ALA A 264 22.73 2.99 20.57
CA ALA A 264 21.83 3.16 21.73
C ALA A 264 22.56 3.04 23.10
N GLU A 265 23.76 2.48 23.13
CA GLU A 265 24.61 2.45 24.35
C GLU A 265 25.27 3.81 24.63
N THR A 266 25.37 4.66 23.60
CA THR A 266 26.06 5.97 23.67
C THR A 266 25.08 7.15 23.63
N TYR A 267 23.98 7.01 22.91
CA TYR A 267 23.01 8.07 22.69
C TYR A 267 21.69 7.73 23.37
N ASP A 268 20.97 8.76 23.84
CA ASP A 268 19.70 8.62 24.56
C ASP A 268 18.52 8.43 23.58
N PHE A 269 18.28 7.19 23.16
CA PHE A 269 17.08 6.80 22.42
C PHE A 269 16.68 5.35 22.70
N THR A 270 15.42 5.01 22.40
CA THR A 270 14.89 3.66 22.60
C THR A 270 14.58 3.00 21.26
N LEU A 271 14.99 1.73 21.10
CA LEU A 271 14.59 0.89 19.98
C LEU A 271 13.34 0.08 20.37
N HIS A 272 12.30 0.22 19.58
CA HIS A 272 11.07 -0.55 19.72
C HIS A 272 10.96 -1.60 18.63
N ASP A 273 10.97 -2.87 18.99
CA ASP A 273 10.59 -3.94 18.07
C ASP A 273 9.04 -3.94 17.91
N ARG A 274 8.60 -3.73 16.70
CA ARG A 274 7.17 -3.66 16.37
C ARG A 274 6.61 -4.97 15.83
N GLY A 275 7.40 -6.04 15.90
CA GLY A 275 7.05 -7.34 15.35
C GLY A 275 7.15 -7.41 13.82
N PRO A 276 6.61 -8.49 13.21
CA PRO A 276 6.67 -8.72 11.78
C PRO A 276 5.92 -7.63 11.00
N SER A 277 6.47 -7.28 9.85
CA SER A 277 5.83 -6.35 8.90
C SER A 277 4.63 -7.01 8.22
N SER A 278 3.66 -6.19 7.79
CA SER A 278 2.61 -6.63 6.88
C SER A 278 3.06 -6.68 5.41
N ASN A 279 4.29 -6.23 5.12
CA ASN A 279 4.83 -6.29 3.76
C ASN A 279 5.23 -7.73 3.44
N VAL A 280 4.88 -8.17 2.24
CA VAL A 280 5.16 -9.51 1.74
C VAL A 280 5.86 -9.44 0.40
N ASN A 281 6.91 -10.24 0.19
CA ASN A 281 7.52 -10.47 -1.11
C ASN A 281 7.18 -11.87 -1.58
N PHE A 282 6.78 -12.02 -2.81
CA PHE A 282 6.38 -13.30 -3.36
C PHE A 282 6.67 -13.42 -4.84
N PHE A 283 6.87 -14.67 -5.28
CA PHE A 283 7.01 -15.04 -6.68
C PHE A 283 5.72 -15.64 -7.19
N TRP A 284 5.44 -15.47 -8.49
CA TRP A 284 4.38 -16.23 -9.16
C TRP A 284 4.73 -16.55 -10.61
N PHE A 285 4.21 -17.66 -11.09
CA PHE A 285 4.29 -18.07 -12.48
C PHE A 285 3.13 -17.49 -13.29
N ASN A 286 3.40 -17.17 -14.53
CA ASN A 286 2.33 -16.92 -15.50
C ASN A 286 1.59 -18.26 -15.78
N GLN A 287 0.29 -18.28 -15.55
CA GLN A 287 -0.58 -19.44 -15.81
C GLN A 287 -1.71 -19.06 -16.78
N HIS A 288 -1.55 -17.96 -17.51
CA HIS A 288 -2.57 -17.45 -18.42
C HIS A 288 -2.72 -18.39 -19.64
N ARG A 289 -3.96 -18.85 -19.87
CA ARG A 289 -4.30 -19.83 -20.93
C ARG A 289 -4.75 -19.19 -22.24
N GLY A 290 -4.77 -17.87 -22.32
CA GLY A 290 -5.19 -17.11 -23.48
C GLY A 290 -4.08 -16.86 -24.50
N SER A 291 -4.46 -16.08 -25.48
CA SER A 291 -3.61 -15.66 -26.59
C SER A 291 -3.73 -14.15 -26.78
N ASP A 292 -2.76 -13.56 -27.45
CA ASP A 292 -2.82 -12.16 -27.89
C ASP A 292 -3.85 -11.97 -29.03
N GLU A 293 -4.01 -10.72 -29.47
CA GLU A 293 -4.96 -10.35 -30.54
C GLU A 293 -4.65 -11.06 -31.89
N ALA A 294 -3.40 -11.50 -32.10
CA ALA A 294 -2.98 -12.26 -33.26
C ALA A 294 -3.20 -13.78 -33.11
N GLY A 295 -3.76 -14.23 -31.99
CA GLY A 295 -3.99 -15.63 -31.68
C GLY A 295 -2.76 -16.40 -31.20
N LYS A 296 -1.64 -15.71 -30.92
CA LYS A 296 -0.40 -16.34 -30.40
C LYS A 296 -0.58 -16.55 -28.88
N PRO A 297 -0.41 -17.78 -28.37
CA PRO A 297 -0.45 -18.05 -26.94
C PRO A 297 0.54 -17.18 -26.15
N TYR A 298 0.12 -16.65 -25.00
CA TYR A 298 1.00 -15.85 -24.12
C TYR A 298 2.17 -16.68 -23.58
N LEU A 299 1.96 -17.99 -23.38
CA LEU A 299 3.00 -18.96 -23.00
C LEU A 299 3.13 -20.05 -24.04
N SER A 300 4.35 -20.56 -24.23
CA SER A 300 4.53 -21.79 -25.01
C SER A 300 3.82 -22.97 -24.30
N PRO A 301 3.28 -23.95 -25.06
CA PRO A 301 2.50 -25.05 -24.50
C PRO A 301 3.22 -25.83 -23.39
N HIS A 302 4.53 -26.07 -23.54
CA HIS A 302 5.33 -26.77 -22.53
C HIS A 302 5.48 -25.96 -21.24
N LYS A 303 5.74 -24.63 -21.32
CA LYS A 303 5.80 -23.77 -20.13
C LYS A 303 4.47 -23.70 -19.41
N LEU A 304 3.36 -23.58 -20.15
CA LEU A 304 2.03 -23.60 -19.55
C LEU A 304 1.77 -24.91 -18.79
N ARG A 305 2.17 -26.07 -19.36
CA ARG A 305 2.08 -27.35 -18.66
C ARG A 305 2.89 -27.35 -17.36
N TRP A 306 4.15 -26.91 -17.40
CA TRP A 306 5.00 -26.85 -16.20
C TRP A 306 4.38 -25.96 -15.13
N PHE A 307 3.99 -24.74 -15.49
CA PHE A 307 3.52 -23.72 -14.53
C PHE A 307 2.13 -24.03 -13.99
N THR A 308 1.31 -24.79 -14.70
CA THR A 308 0.01 -25.26 -14.20
C THR A 308 0.09 -26.60 -13.44
N ASP A 309 1.19 -27.34 -13.54
CA ASP A 309 1.41 -28.54 -12.72
C ASP A 309 1.66 -28.15 -11.25
N LYS A 310 0.78 -28.61 -10.36
CA LYS A 310 0.89 -28.38 -8.92
C LYS A 310 2.19 -28.90 -8.33
N ARG A 311 2.65 -30.08 -8.76
CA ARG A 311 3.88 -30.71 -8.26
C ARG A 311 5.12 -29.92 -8.69
N PHE A 312 5.13 -29.40 -9.92
CA PHE A 312 6.20 -28.52 -10.40
C PHE A 312 6.31 -27.28 -9.52
N ARG A 313 5.19 -26.58 -9.28
CA ARG A 313 5.19 -25.40 -8.39
C ARG A 313 5.61 -25.73 -6.96
N GLN A 314 5.16 -26.86 -6.41
CA GLN A 314 5.60 -27.35 -5.10
C GLN A 314 7.11 -27.66 -5.08
N ALA A 315 7.63 -28.27 -6.14
CA ALA A 315 9.06 -28.54 -6.24
C ALA A 315 9.89 -27.24 -6.23
N VAL A 316 9.49 -26.24 -7.02
CA VAL A 316 10.13 -24.91 -6.98
C VAL A 316 10.04 -24.29 -5.59
N HIS A 317 8.92 -24.47 -4.90
CA HIS A 317 8.73 -23.97 -3.55
C HIS A 317 9.68 -24.63 -2.53
N TYR A 318 9.81 -25.98 -2.57
CA TYR A 318 10.74 -26.72 -1.72
C TYR A 318 12.21 -26.42 -2.05
N ALA A 319 12.52 -26.15 -3.32
CA ALA A 319 13.87 -25.80 -3.75
C ALA A 319 14.26 -24.34 -3.43
N THR A 320 13.34 -23.49 -3.03
CA THR A 320 13.60 -22.08 -2.73
C THR A 320 14.03 -21.90 -1.28
N ASN A 321 15.32 -21.57 -1.05
CA ASN A 321 15.88 -21.32 0.28
C ASN A 321 15.48 -19.91 0.78
N ARG A 322 14.24 -19.78 1.27
CA ARG A 322 13.71 -18.52 1.78
C ARG A 322 14.48 -18.02 3.02
N GLN A 323 14.90 -18.91 3.91
CA GLN A 323 15.70 -18.53 5.06
C GLN A 323 17.06 -17.97 4.63
N GLY A 324 17.67 -18.54 3.59
CA GLY A 324 18.90 -18.00 3.00
C GLY A 324 18.71 -16.58 2.45
N MET A 325 17.58 -16.32 1.76
CA MET A 325 17.21 -14.97 1.28
C MET A 325 17.01 -13.98 2.43
N ILE A 326 16.31 -14.42 3.50
CA ILE A 326 16.09 -13.61 4.70
C ILE A 326 17.44 -13.27 5.38
N ASN A 327 18.34 -14.24 5.50
CA ASN A 327 19.64 -14.00 6.08
C ASN A 327 20.48 -13.03 5.25
N ALA A 328 20.48 -13.18 3.93
CA ALA A 328 21.26 -12.34 3.02
C ALA A 328 20.72 -10.90 2.94
N LEU A 329 19.39 -10.70 2.93
CA LEU A 329 18.78 -9.40 2.72
C LEU A 329 18.37 -8.71 4.02
N LEU A 330 17.87 -9.47 5.00
CA LEU A 330 17.27 -8.96 6.22
C LEU A 330 18.09 -9.31 7.47
N PHE A 331 19.32 -9.84 7.30
CA PHE A 331 20.18 -10.20 8.43
C PHE A 331 19.47 -11.10 9.48
N GLY A 332 18.61 -12.00 8.99
CA GLY A 332 17.81 -12.89 9.84
C GLY A 332 16.56 -12.22 10.46
N LYS A 333 16.29 -10.95 10.17
CA LYS A 333 15.14 -10.18 10.70
C LYS A 333 13.89 -10.29 9.81
N GLY A 334 13.48 -11.51 9.50
CA GLY A 334 12.30 -11.78 8.69
C GLY A 334 11.78 -13.18 8.94
N GLU A 335 10.65 -13.49 8.36
CA GLU A 335 10.01 -14.81 8.45
C GLU A 335 9.61 -15.33 7.06
N PRO A 336 9.86 -16.65 6.78
CA PRO A 336 9.30 -17.28 5.60
C PRO A 336 7.77 -17.32 5.68
N LEU A 337 7.10 -16.81 4.65
CA LEU A 337 5.64 -16.75 4.61
C LEU A 337 5.05 -18.03 4.05
N THR A 338 3.90 -18.45 4.57
CA THR A 338 3.08 -19.57 4.09
C THR A 338 1.95 -19.09 3.18
N SER A 339 1.62 -17.81 3.23
CA SER A 339 0.60 -17.18 2.39
C SER A 339 0.92 -15.70 2.19
N ILE A 340 0.13 -15.03 1.35
CA ILE A 340 0.16 -13.57 1.18
C ILE A 340 -0.44 -12.82 2.38
N ILE A 341 -1.06 -13.52 3.33
CA ILE A 341 -1.57 -12.97 4.58
C ILE A 341 -0.46 -13.10 5.62
N ALA A 342 0.22 -12.00 5.89
CA ALA A 342 1.35 -11.96 6.83
C ALA A 342 0.88 -12.14 8.29
N PRO A 343 1.76 -12.63 9.20
CA PRO A 343 1.44 -12.73 10.64
C PRO A 343 0.97 -11.43 11.27
N ALA A 344 1.50 -10.28 10.81
CA ALA A 344 1.06 -8.96 11.26
C ALA A 344 -0.42 -8.65 11.02
N GLN A 345 -1.11 -9.40 10.16
CA GLN A 345 -2.54 -9.25 9.90
C GLN A 345 -3.42 -9.95 10.96
N GLY A 346 -2.81 -10.51 12.01
CA GLY A 346 -3.49 -11.03 13.21
C GLY A 346 -4.54 -12.08 12.88
N LYS A 347 -5.80 -11.80 13.21
CA LYS A 347 -6.94 -12.74 13.04
C LYS A 347 -7.19 -13.24 11.61
N TRP A 348 -6.58 -12.62 10.62
CA TRP A 348 -6.68 -13.03 9.22
C TRP A 348 -5.58 -14.01 8.80
N HIS A 349 -4.51 -14.10 9.58
CA HIS A 349 -3.42 -15.04 9.35
C HIS A 349 -3.80 -16.41 9.90
N ASP A 350 -3.68 -17.44 9.05
CA ASP A 350 -3.83 -18.83 9.45
C ASP A 350 -2.43 -19.42 9.71
N PRO A 351 -2.07 -19.69 10.97
CA PRO A 351 -0.77 -20.25 11.33
C PRO A 351 -0.62 -21.75 10.95
N ASP A 352 -1.74 -22.43 10.69
CA ASP A 352 -1.78 -23.88 10.46
C ASP A 352 -1.67 -24.26 8.97
N LEU A 353 -1.45 -23.26 8.08
CA LEU A 353 -1.22 -23.52 6.67
C LEU A 353 0.03 -24.39 6.44
N PRO A 354 0.00 -25.30 5.46
CA PRO A 354 1.13 -26.15 5.13
C PRO A 354 2.39 -25.34 4.85
N ARG A 355 3.48 -25.68 5.54
CA ARG A 355 4.80 -25.05 5.33
C ARG A 355 5.59 -25.87 4.33
N TYR A 356 6.18 -25.19 3.37
CA TYR A 356 7.10 -25.78 2.41
C TYR A 356 8.52 -25.39 2.83
N GLU A 357 9.08 -26.14 3.77
CA GLU A 357 10.47 -25.93 4.23
C GLU A 357 11.45 -26.20 3.07
N TYR A 358 12.63 -25.60 3.11
CA TYR A 358 13.66 -25.83 2.10
C TYR A 358 14.11 -27.29 2.12
N ASP A 359 13.77 -28.03 1.08
CA ASP A 359 14.03 -29.46 0.91
C ASP A 359 14.26 -29.79 -0.58
N PRO A 360 15.50 -29.65 -1.07
CA PRO A 360 15.83 -29.94 -2.46
C PRO A 360 15.57 -31.41 -2.86
N GLU A 361 15.69 -32.37 -1.94
CA GLU A 361 15.42 -33.76 -2.22
C GLU A 361 13.93 -34.02 -2.46
N LYS A 362 13.09 -33.42 -1.64
CA LYS A 362 11.64 -33.43 -1.84
C LYS A 362 11.24 -32.73 -3.16
N ALA A 363 11.93 -31.65 -3.53
CA ALA A 363 11.73 -31.02 -4.83
C ALA A 363 12.04 -32.00 -5.98
N ARG A 364 13.16 -32.72 -5.92
CA ARG A 364 13.52 -33.76 -6.91
C ARG A 364 12.49 -34.87 -7.00
N GLU A 365 12.03 -35.39 -5.86
CA GLU A 365 10.99 -36.42 -5.79
C GLU A 365 9.69 -35.97 -6.52
N LEU A 366 9.25 -34.73 -6.29
CA LEU A 366 8.05 -34.20 -6.91
C LEU A 366 8.20 -34.04 -8.43
N LEU A 367 9.37 -33.57 -8.90
CA LEU A 367 9.66 -33.49 -10.33
C LEU A 367 9.67 -34.85 -11.00
N LEU A 368 10.31 -35.86 -10.41
CA LEU A 368 10.26 -37.23 -10.91
C LEU A 368 8.82 -37.77 -11.01
N LYS A 369 7.98 -37.52 -10.01
CA LYS A 369 6.56 -37.90 -10.00
C LYS A 369 5.73 -37.22 -11.09
N SER A 370 6.20 -36.03 -11.57
CA SER A 370 5.59 -35.32 -12.70
C SER A 370 6.25 -35.65 -14.04
N GLY A 371 7.17 -36.64 -14.05
CA GLY A 371 7.81 -37.18 -15.25
C GLY A 371 9.00 -36.37 -15.77
N PHE A 372 9.51 -35.45 -14.98
CA PHE A 372 10.77 -34.76 -15.29
C PHE A 372 11.94 -35.68 -15.00
N TYR A 373 13.07 -35.50 -15.71
CA TYR A 373 14.28 -36.26 -15.51
C TYR A 373 15.54 -35.45 -15.73
N TRP A 374 16.67 -35.87 -15.20
CA TRP A 374 17.98 -35.21 -15.35
C TRP A 374 18.85 -35.98 -16.33
N ASP A 375 19.57 -35.25 -17.17
CA ASP A 375 20.64 -35.82 -17.98
C ASP A 375 21.90 -36.11 -17.15
N ALA A 376 22.94 -36.64 -17.83
CA ALA A 376 24.22 -36.96 -17.18
C ALA A 376 24.99 -35.71 -16.67
N GLN A 377 24.63 -34.51 -17.13
CA GLN A 377 25.18 -33.22 -16.72
C GLN A 377 24.38 -32.54 -15.59
N GLY A 378 23.27 -33.17 -15.17
CA GLY A 378 22.39 -32.68 -14.11
C GLY A 378 21.40 -31.62 -14.59
N LYS A 379 21.20 -31.45 -15.92
CA LYS A 379 20.19 -30.56 -16.48
C LYS A 379 18.82 -31.23 -16.48
N LEU A 380 17.79 -30.48 -16.07
CA LEU A 380 16.41 -30.99 -15.98
C LEU A 380 15.68 -30.88 -17.33
N PHE A 381 15.00 -31.94 -17.68
CA PHE A 381 14.14 -32.10 -18.88
C PHE A 381 12.73 -32.52 -18.50
N ASP A 382 11.76 -32.12 -19.31
CA ASP A 382 10.39 -32.64 -19.20
C ASP A 382 10.20 -33.97 -19.95
N LEU A 383 8.97 -34.50 -19.88
CA LEU A 383 8.57 -35.79 -20.56
C LEU A 383 8.82 -35.79 -22.08
N GLU A 384 8.82 -34.59 -22.71
CA GLU A 384 9.01 -34.48 -24.17
C GLU A 384 10.49 -34.25 -24.51
N GLY A 385 11.38 -34.24 -23.51
CA GLY A 385 12.81 -34.02 -23.73
C GLY A 385 13.14 -32.52 -23.90
N ILE A 386 12.25 -31.61 -23.47
CA ILE A 386 12.46 -30.19 -23.52
C ILE A 386 13.21 -29.76 -22.25
N PRO A 387 14.35 -29.07 -22.35
CA PRO A 387 15.05 -28.56 -21.17
C PRO A 387 14.20 -27.52 -20.42
N VAL A 388 14.18 -27.60 -19.10
CA VAL A 388 13.38 -26.71 -18.27
C VAL A 388 14.08 -25.36 -18.12
N GLU A 389 13.66 -24.41 -18.94
CA GLU A 389 14.21 -23.07 -19.00
C GLU A 389 13.09 -22.02 -18.99
N PHE A 390 13.25 -20.97 -18.16
CA PHE A 390 12.29 -19.87 -18.11
C PHE A 390 12.96 -18.57 -17.63
N THR A 391 12.22 -17.45 -17.74
CA THR A 391 12.69 -16.14 -17.31
C THR A 391 12.09 -15.75 -15.99
N LEU A 392 12.87 -15.08 -15.14
CA LEU A 392 12.43 -14.38 -13.95
C LEU A 392 12.51 -12.88 -14.21
N LEU A 393 11.34 -12.24 -14.37
CA LEU A 393 11.22 -10.81 -14.58
C LEU A 393 11.20 -10.07 -13.23
N LEU A 394 12.07 -9.08 -13.06
CA LEU A 394 12.22 -8.31 -11.83
C LEU A 394 12.19 -6.81 -12.10
N VAL A 395 11.68 -6.05 -11.15
CA VAL A 395 11.91 -4.59 -11.11
C VAL A 395 13.37 -4.33 -10.72
N GLU A 396 14.00 -3.35 -11.37
CA GLU A 396 15.34 -2.88 -11.03
C GLU A 396 15.40 -2.40 -9.56
N SER A 397 16.04 -3.20 -8.71
CA SER A 397 16.18 -2.94 -7.28
C SER A 397 17.27 -3.84 -6.71
N ALA A 398 18.19 -3.28 -5.94
CA ALA A 398 19.25 -4.04 -5.28
C ALA A 398 18.71 -5.18 -4.39
N SER A 399 17.59 -4.95 -3.70
CA SER A 399 16.93 -5.96 -2.87
C SER A 399 16.37 -7.11 -3.72
N PHE A 400 15.70 -6.79 -4.83
CA PHE A 400 15.12 -7.78 -5.72
C PHE A 400 16.20 -8.55 -6.48
N ASP A 401 17.31 -7.89 -6.83
CA ASP A 401 18.48 -8.57 -7.40
C ASP A 401 19.06 -9.60 -6.45
N THR A 402 19.22 -9.28 -5.16
CA THR A 402 19.73 -10.22 -4.15
C THR A 402 18.82 -11.46 -4.03
N ILE A 403 17.51 -11.25 -3.97
CA ILE A 403 16.52 -12.34 -3.91
C ILE A 403 16.55 -13.15 -5.20
N GLY A 404 16.58 -12.49 -6.37
CA GLY A 404 16.60 -13.13 -7.68
C GLY A 404 17.84 -13.98 -7.92
N VAL A 405 19.02 -13.49 -7.56
CA VAL A 405 20.28 -14.25 -7.66
C VAL A 405 20.21 -15.51 -6.79
N THR A 406 19.77 -15.39 -5.55
CA THR A 406 19.61 -16.55 -4.66
C THR A 406 18.61 -17.55 -5.23
N PHE A 407 17.50 -17.09 -5.80
CA PHE A 407 16.51 -17.96 -6.45
C PHE A 407 17.12 -18.70 -7.64
N VAL A 408 17.82 -17.99 -8.54
CA VAL A 408 18.47 -18.59 -9.71
C VAL A 408 19.47 -19.67 -9.32
N GLU A 409 20.31 -19.43 -8.30
CA GLU A 409 21.26 -20.43 -7.81
C GLU A 409 20.55 -21.65 -7.21
N ASN A 410 19.46 -21.47 -6.49
CA ASN A 410 18.65 -22.56 -5.97
C ASN A 410 18.04 -23.41 -7.12
N MET A 411 17.52 -22.75 -8.16
CA MET A 411 16.96 -23.46 -9.33
C MET A 411 18.03 -24.19 -10.13
N LYS A 412 19.21 -23.57 -10.28
CA LYS A 412 20.37 -24.20 -10.94
C LYS A 412 20.80 -25.46 -10.20
N ALA A 413 20.84 -25.45 -8.86
CA ALA A 413 21.15 -26.65 -8.06
C ALA A 413 20.14 -27.79 -8.27
N LEU A 414 18.91 -27.45 -8.66
CA LEU A 414 17.87 -28.42 -9.03
C LEU A 414 17.91 -28.83 -10.52
N GLY A 415 18.80 -28.23 -11.32
CA GLY A 415 18.97 -28.51 -12.76
C GLY A 415 18.11 -27.65 -13.70
N LEU A 416 17.40 -26.65 -13.18
CA LEU A 416 16.63 -25.70 -13.99
C LEU A 416 17.52 -24.54 -14.46
N SER A 417 17.22 -24.03 -15.65
CA SER A 417 17.84 -22.80 -16.19
C SER A 417 16.90 -21.63 -16.05
N VAL A 418 17.24 -20.69 -15.17
CA VAL A 418 16.45 -19.47 -14.96
C VAL A 418 17.26 -18.24 -15.35
N LYS A 419 16.75 -17.46 -16.32
CA LYS A 419 17.37 -16.23 -16.77
C LYS A 419 16.69 -15.03 -16.09
N MET A 420 17.45 -14.18 -15.41
CA MET A 420 16.94 -12.93 -14.86
C MET A 420 16.80 -11.87 -15.96
N GLU A 421 15.65 -11.23 -16.01
CA GLU A 421 15.37 -10.03 -16.80
C GLU A 421 14.98 -8.90 -15.87
N ARG A 422 15.49 -7.69 -16.13
CA ARG A 422 15.20 -6.49 -15.35
C ARG A 422 14.42 -5.49 -16.16
N CYS A 423 13.51 -4.78 -15.53
CA CYS A 423 12.77 -3.68 -16.16
C CYS A 423 12.35 -2.66 -15.11
N ASP A 424 11.89 -1.50 -15.55
CA ASP A 424 11.20 -0.54 -14.70
C ASP A 424 9.82 -1.05 -14.28
N PHE A 425 9.26 -0.42 -13.24
CA PHE A 425 7.99 -0.87 -12.65
C PHE A 425 6.79 -0.76 -13.62
N ALA A 426 6.74 0.29 -14.45
CA ALA A 426 5.66 0.46 -15.41
C ALA A 426 5.69 -0.62 -16.51
N THR A 427 6.89 -0.98 -16.96
CA THR A 427 7.10 -2.09 -17.90
C THR A 427 6.72 -3.43 -17.26
N LEU A 428 7.03 -3.67 -15.97
CA LEU A 428 6.60 -4.88 -15.28
C LEU A 428 5.08 -4.98 -15.27
N LEU A 429 4.37 -3.94 -14.83
CA LEU A 429 2.89 -3.93 -14.79
C LEU A 429 2.29 -4.18 -16.18
N ARG A 430 2.79 -3.49 -17.21
CA ARG A 430 2.33 -3.74 -18.58
C ARG A 430 2.55 -5.19 -19.01
N ARG A 431 3.69 -5.81 -18.65
CA ARG A 431 3.98 -7.21 -19.01
C ARG A 431 3.14 -8.21 -18.20
N THR A 432 2.76 -7.90 -16.96
CA THR A 432 1.95 -8.79 -16.12
C THR A 432 0.46 -8.65 -16.36
N ASP A 433 -0.04 -7.43 -16.55
CA ASP A 433 -1.47 -7.12 -16.50
C ASP A 433 -2.09 -6.91 -17.88
N ASP A 434 -1.30 -6.39 -18.86
CA ASP A 434 -1.83 -6.07 -20.18
C ASP A 434 -1.40 -7.11 -21.25
N THR A 435 -0.11 -7.40 -21.33
CA THR A 435 0.44 -8.23 -22.43
C THR A 435 0.73 -9.67 -22.03
N PHE A 436 0.72 -10.00 -20.74
CA PHE A 436 1.05 -11.31 -20.18
C PHE A 436 2.38 -11.91 -20.69
N ASN A 437 3.31 -11.04 -21.09
CA ASN A 437 4.60 -11.41 -21.68
C ASN A 437 5.68 -11.60 -20.60
N TYR A 438 5.54 -12.63 -19.80
CA TYR A 438 6.49 -13.06 -18.77
C TYR A 438 6.31 -14.56 -18.48
N ASP A 439 7.33 -15.20 -17.93
CA ASP A 439 7.23 -16.59 -17.45
C ASP A 439 6.97 -16.63 -15.93
N MET A 440 7.83 -15.98 -15.18
CA MET A 440 7.75 -15.83 -13.72
C MET A 440 8.15 -14.42 -13.33
N THR A 441 7.60 -13.91 -12.26
CA THR A 441 7.96 -12.59 -11.73
C THR A 441 7.89 -12.57 -10.21
N MET A 442 8.38 -11.47 -9.61
CA MET A 442 8.34 -11.19 -8.20
C MET A 442 7.91 -9.75 -7.94
N LEU A 443 7.07 -9.55 -6.93
CA LEU A 443 6.77 -8.24 -6.38
C LEU A 443 6.72 -8.27 -4.84
N GLY A 444 6.85 -7.09 -4.26
CA GLY A 444 6.49 -6.82 -2.88
C GLY A 444 5.14 -6.12 -2.79
N TRP A 445 4.29 -6.57 -1.87
CA TRP A 445 3.06 -5.87 -1.52
C TRP A 445 3.11 -5.37 -0.10
N GLY A 446 2.75 -4.08 0.08
CA GLY A 446 2.33 -3.59 1.37
C GLY A 446 0.94 -4.11 1.64
N SER A 447 0.82 -5.17 2.42
CA SER A 447 -0.48 -5.75 2.73
C SER A 447 -1.24 -4.85 3.70
N PRO A 448 -2.48 -4.43 3.41
CA PRO A 448 -3.33 -3.77 4.40
C PRO A 448 -3.60 -4.72 5.56
N MET A 449 -3.94 -4.16 6.74
CA MET A 449 -4.26 -4.95 7.94
C MET A 449 -5.54 -5.79 7.81
N ARG A 450 -6.01 -6.02 6.61
CA ARG A 450 -7.08 -6.93 6.21
C ARG A 450 -6.71 -7.68 4.94
N PRO A 451 -7.25 -8.87 4.68
CA PRO A 451 -7.11 -9.51 3.38
C PRO A 451 -7.73 -8.60 2.31
N MET A 452 -6.94 -8.19 1.33
CA MET A 452 -7.52 -7.67 0.09
C MET A 452 -8.05 -8.88 -0.68
N ILE A 453 -9.34 -8.89 -0.97
CA ILE A 453 -9.85 -9.68 -2.08
C ILE A 453 -9.33 -8.95 -3.31
N LEU A 454 -8.21 -9.41 -3.83
CA LEU A 454 -7.72 -8.92 -5.11
C LEU A 454 -8.64 -9.51 -6.17
N PRO A 455 -9.44 -8.70 -6.86
CA PRO A 455 -10.32 -9.21 -7.93
C PRO A 455 -9.53 -9.83 -9.08
N GLU A 456 -8.21 -9.63 -9.10
CA GLU A 456 -7.29 -10.02 -10.16
C GLU A 456 -6.46 -11.27 -9.85
N VAL A 457 -6.38 -11.71 -8.59
CA VAL A 457 -5.85 -13.05 -8.29
C VAL A 457 -6.95 -14.05 -8.61
N LYS A 458 -7.09 -14.40 -9.88
CA LYS A 458 -7.82 -15.61 -10.28
C LYS A 458 -7.04 -16.78 -9.67
N LEU A 459 -7.44 -17.21 -8.48
CA LEU A 459 -7.03 -18.49 -7.96
C LEU A 459 -7.49 -19.50 -9.02
N SER A 460 -6.53 -20.07 -9.73
CA SER A 460 -6.82 -21.23 -10.58
C SER A 460 -7.30 -22.34 -9.65
N SER A 461 -8.60 -22.56 -9.64
CA SER A 461 -9.24 -23.75 -9.05
C SER A 461 -8.71 -25.04 -9.69
#